data_4a69c27eea294c875eeae4824009bb2e
#
_entry.id   4a69c27eea294c875eeae4824009bb2e
#
_cell.length_a   1.000
_cell.length_b   1.000
_cell.length_c   1.000
_cell.angle_alpha   90.00
_cell.angle_beta   90.00
_cell.angle_gamma   90.00
#
_symmetry.space_group_name_H-M   'P 1'
#
loop_
_entity.id
_entity.type
_entity.pdbx_description
1 polymer ?
#
loop_
_entity_poly.entity_id
_entity_poly.type
_entity_poly.pdbx_seq_one_letter_code
_entity_poly.pdbx_strand_id
1 'polypeptide(L)'
;MTLPALSHTAEPFPGSAADAAVLIVPELEAFPDSLEPYPGLKDVLTAIGFTGGASSFARVHAPEITSLPFAVVGAGKAADAASVREAAGTALRSLTGFDSVALTIAGPLDEFAAAAAEGAAYGGYRFEGYRSKAGKTRATSVTLHSSHVSDEQIERARVLGDALALVKDLVSVPAEWQSPADLAQSAVDAVADLDVSVEVLDENALADQGFGGVLGVAQGSARPPRVVRLDYAPAEAVSHIALVGKGITFDTGGLSLKPAASMVGMKFDMAGSATVLATLRAIAALRLPVRVTAWMCITDNMPSGSATRPGDVLRMLDGQTVEVLNTDAEGRLVLADGLVAASREKPDVIFDVATLTGAILVALGHRHTGVMGEDDAVAEYLTAAETADELAWPLPLPEYMEDSLDSPIADMINANMGDRAGGSMFAGLFLQRFVGRIDGDDSPRIPWVHLDIAGSSENGSAPYGFTDKGATGATVRSLVAFAEARAEEAR
;
A
#
# COMPACT_ATOMS: atom_id res chain seq x y z
N MET A 1 15.89 -8.52 2.65
CA MET A 1 16.02 -7.90 1.31
C MET A 1 16.48 -6.48 1.47
N THR A 2 17.28 -5.94 0.59
CA THR A 2 17.96 -4.68 0.86
C THR A 2 17.44 -3.62 -0.10
N LEU A 3 16.83 -2.60 0.49
CA LEU A 3 16.74 -1.29 -0.15
C LEU A 3 18.16 -0.74 -0.35
N PRO A 4 18.37 0.13 -1.35
CA PRO A 4 19.63 0.84 -1.43
C PRO A 4 19.81 1.73 -0.19
N ALA A 5 21.02 1.72 0.36
CA ALA A 5 21.40 2.72 1.35
C ALA A 5 21.37 4.10 0.69
N LEU A 6 20.60 5.03 1.27
CA LEU A 6 20.50 6.39 0.77
C LEU A 6 21.42 7.32 1.55
N SER A 7 22.09 8.20 0.83
CA SER A 7 22.86 9.32 1.38
C SER A 7 22.72 10.56 0.48
N HIS A 8 23.09 11.72 0.98
CA HIS A 8 23.16 12.92 0.16
C HIS A 8 24.44 13.69 0.39
N THR A 9 24.76 14.57 -0.56
CA THR A 9 25.88 15.51 -0.48
C THR A 9 25.60 16.75 -1.31
N ALA A 10 26.08 17.89 -0.84
CA ALA A 10 26.04 19.15 -1.60
C ALA A 10 27.19 19.27 -2.62
N GLU A 11 28.13 18.30 -2.64
CA GLU A 11 29.24 18.31 -3.61
C GLU A 11 28.74 18.05 -5.03
N PRO A 12 29.34 18.71 -6.05
CA PRO A 12 28.94 18.47 -7.43
C PRO A 12 29.13 17.03 -7.88
N PHE A 13 28.19 16.52 -8.63
CA PHE A 13 28.11 15.17 -9.16
C PHE A 13 29.35 14.67 -9.94
N PRO A 14 30.08 15.47 -10.78
CA PRO A 14 31.17 14.93 -11.59
C PRO A 14 32.33 14.31 -10.83
N GLY A 15 32.50 14.63 -9.55
CA GLY A 15 33.53 14.08 -8.67
C GLY A 15 33.15 12.81 -7.90
N SER A 16 31.95 12.24 -8.13
CA SER A 16 31.47 11.06 -7.40
C SER A 16 32.34 9.82 -7.65
N ALA A 17 32.54 9.03 -6.60
CA ALA A 17 33.26 7.74 -6.65
C ALA A 17 32.32 6.55 -6.90
N ALA A 18 31.06 6.76 -7.33
CA ALA A 18 30.10 5.73 -7.62
C ALA A 18 30.47 4.89 -8.86
N ASP A 19 29.80 3.73 -9.04
CA ASP A 19 30.01 2.87 -10.22
C ASP A 19 29.26 3.37 -11.46
N ALA A 20 28.19 4.13 -11.26
CA ALA A 20 27.41 4.73 -12.33
C ALA A 20 26.75 6.03 -11.85
N ALA A 21 26.30 6.79 -12.83
CA ALA A 21 25.68 8.10 -12.59
C ALA A 21 24.37 8.26 -13.34
N VAL A 22 23.45 9.01 -12.75
CA VAL A 22 22.12 9.33 -13.31
C VAL A 22 21.86 10.83 -13.17
N LEU A 23 21.37 11.44 -14.26
CA LEU A 23 20.84 12.80 -14.27
C LEU A 23 19.34 12.76 -14.57
N ILE A 24 18.54 13.34 -13.68
CA ILE A 24 17.13 13.61 -13.91
C ILE A 24 16.99 14.95 -14.64
N VAL A 25 16.28 14.96 -15.76
CA VAL A 25 16.08 16.19 -16.56
C VAL A 25 14.59 16.41 -16.82
N PRO A 26 14.13 17.66 -16.91
CA PRO A 26 12.78 17.99 -17.39
C PRO A 26 12.66 17.75 -18.90
N GLU A 27 11.50 18.00 -19.47
CA GLU A 27 11.34 18.03 -20.92
C GLU A 27 12.19 19.19 -21.50
N LEU A 28 13.13 18.86 -22.39
CA LEU A 28 14.19 19.77 -22.82
C LEU A 28 13.69 20.95 -23.66
N GLU A 29 12.56 20.80 -24.39
CA GLU A 29 11.92 21.87 -25.14
C GLU A 29 11.26 22.90 -24.20
N ALA A 30 10.64 22.43 -23.12
CA ALA A 30 10.00 23.29 -22.14
C ALA A 30 11.00 23.99 -21.19
N PHE A 31 12.17 23.36 -20.96
CA PHE A 31 13.22 23.85 -20.06
C PHE A 31 14.59 23.85 -20.77
N PRO A 32 14.80 24.75 -21.77
CA PRO A 32 15.97 24.71 -22.68
C PRO A 32 17.31 24.91 -21.96
N ASP A 33 17.33 25.61 -20.84
CA ASP A 33 18.53 25.97 -20.09
C ASP A 33 18.89 24.95 -19.00
N SER A 34 18.07 23.92 -18.80
CA SER A 34 18.27 22.90 -17.75
C SER A 34 19.60 22.12 -17.88
N LEU A 35 20.17 22.09 -19.08
CA LEU A 35 21.43 21.41 -19.39
C LEU A 35 22.66 22.33 -19.47
N GLU A 36 22.52 23.64 -19.21
CA GLU A 36 23.68 24.58 -19.26
C GLU A 36 24.88 24.13 -18.40
N PRO A 37 24.69 23.52 -17.20
CA PRO A 37 25.80 23.04 -16.40
C PRO A 37 26.49 21.78 -16.97
N TYR A 38 25.96 21.18 -18.05
CA TYR A 38 26.42 19.90 -18.61
C TYR A 38 26.93 20.06 -20.06
N PRO A 39 28.20 20.44 -20.27
CA PRO A 39 28.73 20.74 -21.60
C PRO A 39 28.56 19.58 -22.58
N GLY A 40 28.07 19.87 -23.79
CA GLY A 40 27.89 18.89 -24.88
C GLY A 40 26.74 17.91 -24.70
N LEU A 41 26.10 17.83 -23.52
CA LEU A 41 25.02 16.87 -23.26
C LEU A 41 23.80 17.11 -24.15
N LYS A 42 23.46 18.37 -24.39
CA LYS A 42 22.33 18.73 -25.27
C LYS A 42 22.49 18.13 -26.67
N ASP A 43 23.68 18.21 -27.25
CA ASP A 43 23.95 17.69 -28.59
C ASP A 43 23.86 16.15 -28.59
N VAL A 44 24.41 15.49 -27.57
CA VAL A 44 24.31 14.01 -27.41
C VAL A 44 22.85 13.58 -27.31
N LEU A 45 22.03 14.23 -26.49
CA LEU A 45 20.62 13.88 -26.29
C LEU A 45 19.80 14.16 -27.56
N THR A 46 20.08 15.28 -28.24
CA THR A 46 19.44 15.60 -29.53
C THR A 46 19.75 14.57 -30.59
N ALA A 47 21.02 14.13 -30.69
CA ALA A 47 21.46 13.14 -31.68
C ALA A 47 20.76 11.77 -31.53
N ILE A 48 20.36 11.39 -30.30
CA ILE A 48 19.63 10.15 -30.03
C ILE A 48 18.10 10.34 -29.97
N GLY A 49 17.61 11.55 -30.21
CA GLY A 49 16.17 11.88 -30.16
C GLY A 49 15.57 11.85 -28.74
N PHE A 50 16.39 12.03 -27.71
CA PHE A 50 15.91 12.08 -26.33
C PHE A 50 15.37 13.49 -26.01
N THR A 51 14.10 13.54 -25.57
CA THR A 51 13.37 14.80 -25.33
C THR A 51 13.22 15.14 -23.84
N GLY A 52 13.53 14.23 -22.92
CA GLY A 52 13.21 14.39 -21.51
C GLY A 52 11.76 14.06 -21.14
N GLY A 53 11.02 13.42 -22.06
CA GLY A 53 9.63 13.00 -21.79
C GLY A 53 9.54 12.10 -20.56
N ALA A 54 8.38 12.10 -19.88
CA ALA A 54 8.15 11.39 -18.62
C ALA A 54 8.61 9.93 -18.66
N SER A 55 9.40 9.51 -17.67
CA SER A 55 9.96 8.15 -17.55
C SER A 55 10.80 7.67 -18.75
N SER A 56 11.18 8.54 -19.69
CA SER A 56 12.15 8.20 -20.73
C SER A 56 13.51 7.95 -20.10
N PHE A 57 14.24 6.92 -20.59
CA PHE A 57 15.52 6.52 -20.03
C PHE A 57 16.51 6.27 -21.17
N ALA A 58 17.70 6.87 -21.09
CA ALA A 58 18.77 6.66 -22.05
C ALA A 58 20.12 6.50 -21.34
N ARG A 59 20.93 5.56 -21.80
CA ARG A 59 22.37 5.51 -21.45
C ARG A 59 23.15 6.28 -22.50
N VAL A 60 23.99 7.20 -22.04
CA VAL A 60 24.73 8.11 -22.91
C VAL A 60 26.23 8.06 -22.59
N HIS A 61 27.06 8.41 -23.57
CA HIS A 61 28.47 8.62 -23.38
C HIS A 61 28.78 10.12 -23.37
N ALA A 62 29.15 10.64 -22.21
CA ALA A 62 29.43 12.05 -22.00
C ALA A 62 30.72 12.27 -21.19
N PRO A 63 31.89 11.95 -21.77
CA PRO A 63 33.19 11.95 -21.05
C PRO A 63 33.62 13.34 -20.56
N GLU A 64 33.06 14.41 -21.12
CA GLU A 64 33.31 15.79 -20.66
C GLU A 64 32.60 16.10 -19.35
N ILE A 65 31.57 15.29 -18.97
CA ILE A 65 30.80 15.44 -17.75
C ILE A 65 31.33 14.46 -16.69
N THR A 66 31.45 13.18 -17.05
CA THR A 66 31.86 12.14 -16.12
C THR A 66 32.53 10.96 -16.87
N SER A 67 33.49 10.31 -16.22
CA SER A 67 34.05 9.07 -16.69
C SER A 67 33.22 7.83 -16.34
N LEU A 68 32.17 7.99 -15.52
CA LEU A 68 31.28 6.91 -15.09
C LEU A 68 30.32 6.50 -16.23
N PRO A 69 29.86 5.25 -16.26
CA PRO A 69 28.65 4.89 -16.98
C PRO A 69 27.52 5.83 -16.63
N PHE A 70 26.96 6.53 -17.64
CA PHE A 70 26.05 7.64 -17.42
C PHE A 70 24.68 7.37 -18.05
N ALA A 71 23.63 7.68 -17.31
CA ALA A 71 22.26 7.61 -17.77
C ALA A 71 21.52 8.93 -17.54
N VAL A 72 20.57 9.21 -18.42
CA VAL A 72 19.66 10.38 -18.31
C VAL A 72 18.24 9.85 -18.26
N VAL A 73 17.43 10.40 -17.38
CA VAL A 73 16.00 10.06 -17.23
C VAL A 73 15.15 11.32 -17.30
N GLY A 74 14.02 11.26 -18.02
CA GLY A 74 13.10 12.37 -18.19
C GLY A 74 12.05 12.43 -17.10
N ALA A 75 11.84 13.60 -16.51
CA ALA A 75 10.73 13.91 -15.61
C ALA A 75 9.47 14.43 -16.38
N GLY A 76 9.61 14.76 -17.67
CA GLY A 76 8.50 15.28 -18.47
C GLY A 76 8.21 16.75 -18.26
N LYS A 77 6.99 17.18 -18.64
CA LYS A 77 6.54 18.57 -18.65
C LYS A 77 6.11 19.12 -17.30
N ALA A 78 5.54 18.26 -16.44
CA ALA A 78 4.98 18.68 -15.15
C ALA A 78 6.08 19.30 -14.27
N ALA A 79 7.26 18.68 -14.27
CA ALA A 79 8.43 19.18 -13.56
C ALA A 79 8.12 19.48 -12.07
N ASP A 80 7.42 18.53 -11.43
CA ASP A 80 6.96 18.59 -10.04
C ASP A 80 7.53 17.42 -9.21
N ALA A 81 7.20 17.37 -7.93
CA ALA A 81 7.66 16.32 -7.02
C ALA A 81 7.27 14.91 -7.50
N ALA A 82 6.05 14.73 -7.99
CA ALA A 82 5.56 13.43 -8.49
C ALA A 82 6.40 12.95 -9.69
N SER A 83 6.62 13.81 -10.67
CA SER A 83 7.39 13.49 -11.87
C SER A 83 8.86 13.20 -11.58
N VAL A 84 9.46 13.91 -10.63
CA VAL A 84 10.85 13.67 -10.19
C VAL A 84 10.95 12.34 -9.43
N ARG A 85 9.98 12.02 -8.55
CA ARG A 85 9.90 10.72 -7.86
C ARG A 85 9.80 9.57 -8.86
N GLU A 86 8.92 9.67 -9.84
CA GLU A 86 8.73 8.66 -10.89
C GLU A 86 9.99 8.51 -11.77
N ALA A 87 10.66 9.61 -12.10
CA ALA A 87 11.89 9.59 -12.88
C ALA A 87 13.03 8.91 -12.12
N ALA A 88 13.26 9.26 -10.84
CA ALA A 88 14.25 8.64 -9.99
C ALA A 88 13.99 7.13 -9.85
N GLY A 89 12.73 6.75 -9.62
CA GLY A 89 12.33 5.35 -9.56
C GLY A 89 12.56 4.59 -10.87
N THR A 90 12.22 5.20 -12.00
CA THR A 90 12.53 4.64 -13.34
C THR A 90 14.02 4.42 -13.53
N ALA A 91 14.85 5.37 -13.11
CA ALA A 91 16.30 5.27 -13.21
C ALA A 91 16.84 4.08 -12.43
N LEU A 92 16.53 3.99 -11.12
CA LEU A 92 17.03 2.94 -10.24
C LEU A 92 16.50 1.55 -10.61
N ARG A 93 15.26 1.47 -11.08
CA ARG A 93 14.67 0.24 -11.60
C ARG A 93 15.34 -0.23 -12.90
N SER A 94 15.72 0.69 -13.78
CA SER A 94 16.25 0.39 -15.13
C SER A 94 17.76 0.25 -15.17
N LEU A 95 18.50 0.91 -14.27
CA LEU A 95 19.95 0.86 -14.18
C LEU A 95 20.37 -0.34 -13.33
N THR A 96 20.77 -1.43 -13.98
CA THR A 96 21.14 -2.69 -13.33
C THR A 96 22.58 -3.06 -13.58
N GLY A 97 23.21 -3.78 -12.62
CA GLY A 97 24.60 -4.27 -12.72
C GLY A 97 25.63 -3.27 -12.21
N PHE A 98 25.23 -2.35 -11.35
CA PHE A 98 26.06 -1.40 -10.62
C PHE A 98 25.71 -1.47 -9.15
N ASP A 99 26.68 -1.40 -8.26
CA ASP A 99 26.47 -1.50 -6.82
C ASP A 99 26.20 -0.13 -6.20
N SER A 100 26.80 0.92 -6.74
CA SER A 100 26.63 2.30 -6.27
C SER A 100 26.25 3.25 -7.40
N VAL A 101 25.31 4.17 -7.11
CA VAL A 101 24.80 5.15 -8.08
C VAL A 101 24.87 6.56 -7.52
N ALA A 102 25.47 7.48 -8.27
CA ALA A 102 25.37 8.92 -8.05
C ALA A 102 24.14 9.44 -8.79
N LEU A 103 23.17 9.99 -8.07
CA LEU A 103 21.95 10.58 -8.62
C LEU A 103 22.01 12.10 -8.50
N THR A 104 21.73 12.79 -9.58
CA THR A 104 21.64 14.26 -9.58
C THR A 104 20.45 14.75 -10.40
N ILE A 105 20.06 15.98 -10.20
CA ILE A 105 18.84 16.58 -10.76
C ILE A 105 19.22 17.85 -11.49
N ALA A 106 18.70 18.05 -12.69
CA ALA A 106 19.05 19.19 -13.52
C ALA A 106 18.21 20.44 -13.17
N GLY A 107 18.91 21.56 -12.97
CA GLY A 107 18.33 22.90 -12.93
C GLY A 107 17.19 23.08 -11.91
N PRO A 108 16.03 23.56 -12.37
CA PRO A 108 14.94 23.93 -11.46
C PRO A 108 14.29 22.76 -10.74
N LEU A 109 14.53 21.51 -11.19
CA LEU A 109 13.97 20.33 -10.52
C LEU A 109 14.68 19.96 -9.21
N ASP A 110 15.83 20.56 -8.91
CA ASP A 110 16.60 20.21 -7.71
C ASP A 110 15.88 20.58 -6.40
N GLU A 111 14.91 21.50 -6.45
CA GLU A 111 14.01 21.77 -5.32
C GLU A 111 13.18 20.53 -4.88
N PHE A 112 12.98 19.56 -5.78
CA PHE A 112 12.29 18.30 -5.51
C PHE A 112 13.23 17.15 -5.12
N ALA A 113 14.41 17.43 -4.60
CA ALA A 113 15.41 16.44 -4.24
C ALA A 113 14.89 15.38 -3.22
N ALA A 114 14.02 15.78 -2.29
CA ALA A 114 13.38 14.83 -1.38
C ALA A 114 12.53 13.77 -2.14
N ALA A 115 11.78 14.21 -3.15
CA ALA A 115 11.01 13.28 -3.99
C ALA A 115 11.91 12.35 -4.82
N ALA A 116 13.09 12.84 -5.26
CA ALA A 116 14.08 11.99 -5.92
C ALA A 116 14.65 10.92 -4.98
N ALA A 117 14.88 11.25 -3.69
CA ALA A 117 15.31 10.27 -2.69
C ALA A 117 14.25 9.19 -2.46
N GLU A 118 12.98 9.57 -2.35
CA GLU A 118 11.85 8.63 -2.27
C GLU A 118 11.80 7.72 -3.49
N GLY A 119 11.83 8.29 -4.69
CA GLY A 119 11.82 7.54 -5.94
C GLY A 119 13.00 6.57 -6.05
N ALA A 120 14.18 6.98 -5.59
CA ALA A 120 15.37 6.12 -5.56
C ALA A 120 15.20 4.94 -4.59
N ALA A 121 14.63 5.17 -3.40
CA ALA A 121 14.30 4.09 -2.47
C ALA A 121 13.32 3.09 -3.09
N TYR A 122 12.19 3.58 -3.60
CA TYR A 122 11.10 2.73 -4.11
C TYR A 122 11.52 1.95 -5.37
N GLY A 123 12.22 2.61 -6.31
CA GLY A 123 12.70 1.99 -7.54
C GLY A 123 13.95 1.13 -7.36
N GLY A 124 14.72 1.37 -6.31
CA GLY A 124 15.88 0.56 -5.94
C GLY A 124 15.50 -0.82 -5.40
N TYR A 125 14.34 -0.96 -4.77
CA TYR A 125 13.84 -2.25 -4.29
C TYR A 125 13.33 -3.15 -5.42
N ARG A 126 13.59 -4.46 -5.31
CA ARG A 126 13.01 -5.50 -6.15
C ARG A 126 12.83 -6.79 -5.36
N PHE A 127 11.67 -7.41 -5.49
CA PHE A 127 11.49 -8.78 -5.03
C PHE A 127 12.29 -9.74 -5.91
N GLU A 128 13.26 -10.46 -5.33
CA GLU A 128 14.18 -11.34 -6.09
C GLU A 128 13.48 -12.61 -6.61
N GLY A 129 12.35 -12.98 -6.03
CA GLY A 129 11.59 -14.18 -6.36
C GLY A 129 12.33 -15.46 -5.93
N TYR A 130 11.91 -16.58 -6.52
CA TYR A 130 12.37 -17.93 -6.14
C TYR A 130 13.15 -18.61 -7.28
N ARG A 131 13.82 -17.83 -8.13
CA ARG A 131 14.58 -18.35 -9.26
C ARG A 131 15.89 -18.96 -8.78
N SER A 132 16.27 -20.10 -9.39
CA SER A 132 17.56 -20.74 -9.09
C SER A 132 18.80 -19.95 -9.55
N LYS A 133 18.62 -18.98 -10.44
CA LYS A 133 19.66 -18.08 -10.91
C LYS A 133 19.28 -16.64 -10.61
N ALA A 134 20.15 -15.93 -9.91
CA ALA A 134 19.99 -14.50 -9.67
C ALA A 134 20.00 -13.72 -11.01
N GLY A 135 19.13 -12.71 -11.09
CA GLY A 135 19.17 -11.72 -12.18
C GLY A 135 20.28 -10.68 -11.97
N LYS A 136 20.32 -9.67 -12.86
CA LYS A 136 21.15 -8.49 -12.61
C LYS A 136 20.64 -7.76 -11.38
N THR A 137 21.55 -7.38 -10.48
CA THR A 137 21.24 -6.64 -9.26
C THR A 137 20.90 -5.19 -9.56
N ARG A 138 20.08 -4.58 -8.71
CA ARG A 138 19.93 -3.12 -8.60
C ARG A 138 21.01 -2.57 -7.66
N ALA A 139 21.21 -1.26 -7.68
CA ALA A 139 22.15 -0.61 -6.80
C ALA A 139 21.85 -0.90 -5.32
N THR A 140 22.89 -1.13 -4.55
CA THR A 140 22.82 -1.32 -3.09
C THR A 140 23.05 -0.02 -2.33
N SER A 141 23.55 1.03 -3.02
CA SER A 141 23.69 2.38 -2.47
C SER A 141 23.41 3.45 -3.51
N VAL A 142 22.83 4.55 -3.06
CA VAL A 142 22.55 5.74 -3.88
C VAL A 142 22.96 6.98 -3.10
N THR A 143 23.80 7.81 -3.73
CA THR A 143 24.15 9.13 -3.20
C THR A 143 23.46 10.21 -4.04
N LEU A 144 22.57 10.97 -3.43
CA LEU A 144 21.91 12.11 -4.05
C LEU A 144 22.81 13.36 -3.97
N HIS A 145 23.19 13.91 -5.10
CA HIS A 145 23.96 15.13 -5.21
C HIS A 145 23.03 16.33 -5.30
N SER A 146 22.65 16.89 -4.14
CA SER A 146 21.78 18.06 -3.99
C SER A 146 21.98 18.69 -2.62
N SER A 147 21.86 20.02 -2.55
CA SER A 147 21.80 20.78 -1.30
C SER A 147 20.36 21.04 -0.82
N HIS A 148 19.35 20.60 -1.58
CA HIS A 148 17.93 20.85 -1.31
C HIS A 148 17.24 19.65 -0.63
N VAL A 149 18.01 18.77 0.01
CA VAL A 149 17.48 17.66 0.78
C VAL A 149 18.18 17.57 2.14
N SER A 150 17.43 17.29 3.19
CA SER A 150 17.94 17.11 4.56
C SER A 150 18.12 15.64 4.94
N ASP A 151 18.90 15.38 6.00
CA ASP A 151 19.02 14.04 6.59
C ASP A 151 17.67 13.45 7.01
N GLU A 152 16.76 14.31 7.51
CA GLU A 152 15.42 13.93 7.93
C GLU A 152 14.56 13.46 6.74
N GLN A 153 14.67 14.15 5.59
CA GLN A 153 13.99 13.75 4.37
C GLN A 153 14.56 12.46 3.77
N ILE A 154 15.88 12.25 3.86
CA ILE A 154 16.51 10.98 3.48
C ILE A 154 16.03 9.85 4.37
N GLU A 155 15.95 10.06 5.69
CA GLU A 155 15.44 9.05 6.63
C GLU A 155 13.96 8.73 6.36
N ARG A 156 13.13 9.75 6.10
CA ARG A 156 11.73 9.54 5.71
C ARG A 156 11.63 8.70 4.42
N ALA A 157 12.41 9.01 3.40
CA ALA A 157 12.45 8.24 2.16
C ALA A 157 12.86 6.77 2.39
N ARG A 158 13.82 6.53 3.30
CA ARG A 158 14.24 5.20 3.71
C ARG A 158 13.11 4.46 4.41
N VAL A 159 12.46 5.06 5.39
CA VAL A 159 11.36 4.44 6.17
C VAL A 159 10.18 4.09 5.27
N LEU A 160 9.76 4.99 4.38
CA LEU A 160 8.69 4.71 3.42
C LEU A 160 9.09 3.62 2.41
N GLY A 161 10.35 3.62 1.98
CA GLY A 161 10.89 2.55 1.14
C GLY A 161 10.83 1.19 1.81
N ASP A 162 11.24 1.09 3.10
CA ASP A 162 11.17 -0.13 3.91
C ASP A 162 9.71 -0.61 4.05
N ALA A 163 8.76 0.31 4.26
CA ALA A 163 7.35 -0.02 4.36
C ALA A 163 6.78 -0.59 3.05
N LEU A 164 7.09 0.05 1.92
CA LEU A 164 6.69 -0.47 0.60
C LEU A 164 7.33 -1.82 0.29
N ALA A 165 8.60 -2.01 0.66
CA ALA A 165 9.31 -3.27 0.51
C ALA A 165 8.64 -4.38 1.33
N LEU A 166 8.26 -4.10 2.59
CA LEU A 166 7.57 -5.05 3.46
C LEU A 166 6.25 -5.53 2.84
N VAL A 167 5.41 -4.63 2.33
CA VAL A 167 4.18 -5.02 1.62
C VAL A 167 4.49 -5.90 0.42
N LYS A 168 5.45 -5.47 -0.43
CA LYS A 168 5.81 -6.21 -1.65
C LYS A 168 6.36 -7.60 -1.33
N ASP A 169 7.13 -7.73 -0.26
CA ASP A 169 7.67 -9.01 0.18
C ASP A 169 6.57 -9.94 0.66
N LEU A 170 5.74 -9.50 1.61
CA LEU A 170 4.67 -10.32 2.18
C LEU A 170 3.67 -10.77 1.11
N VAL A 171 3.23 -9.86 0.24
CA VAL A 171 2.26 -10.16 -0.82
C VAL A 171 2.85 -11.09 -1.90
N SER A 172 4.17 -11.09 -2.09
CA SER A 172 4.83 -11.91 -3.11
C SER A 172 5.10 -13.35 -2.66
N VAL A 173 5.08 -13.64 -1.36
CA VAL A 173 5.27 -15.00 -0.83
C VAL A 173 4.16 -15.95 -1.33
N PRO A 174 4.49 -17.17 -1.81
CA PRO A 174 3.48 -18.18 -2.12
C PRO A 174 2.66 -18.55 -0.89
N ALA A 175 1.35 -18.74 -1.05
CA ALA A 175 0.46 -19.07 0.05
C ALA A 175 0.81 -20.40 0.77
N GLU A 176 1.51 -21.32 0.10
CA GLU A 176 2.05 -22.53 0.74
C GLU A 176 3.03 -22.20 1.87
N TRP A 177 3.81 -21.13 1.72
CA TRP A 177 4.83 -20.69 2.68
C TRP A 177 4.37 -19.52 3.58
N GLN A 178 3.13 -19.10 3.43
CA GLN A 178 2.54 -18.01 4.20
C GLN A 178 1.12 -18.38 4.64
N SER A 179 1.05 -19.25 5.65
CA SER A 179 -0.21 -19.53 6.36
C SER A 179 -0.64 -18.32 7.20
N PRO A 180 -1.87 -18.30 7.75
CA PRO A 180 -2.26 -17.28 8.72
C PRO A 180 -1.28 -17.14 9.90
N ALA A 181 -0.72 -18.25 10.38
CA ALA A 181 0.27 -18.23 11.46
C ALA A 181 1.61 -17.64 11.01
N ASP A 182 2.06 -17.91 9.77
CA ASP A 182 3.32 -17.36 9.24
C ASP A 182 3.19 -15.86 9.00
N LEU A 183 2.04 -15.38 8.50
CA LEU A 183 1.79 -13.95 8.33
C LEU A 183 1.70 -13.23 9.69
N ALA A 184 1.06 -13.86 10.69
CA ALA A 184 1.03 -13.32 12.05
C ALA A 184 2.45 -13.24 12.66
N GLN A 185 3.29 -14.26 12.46
CA GLN A 185 4.69 -14.22 12.91
C GLN A 185 5.49 -13.14 12.18
N SER A 186 5.27 -12.98 10.87
CA SER A 186 5.90 -11.91 10.09
C SER A 186 5.52 -10.51 10.63
N ALA A 187 4.29 -10.34 11.13
CA ALA A 187 3.88 -9.08 11.75
C ALA A 187 4.62 -8.83 13.07
N VAL A 188 4.78 -9.86 13.92
CA VAL A 188 5.57 -9.78 15.16
C VAL A 188 7.02 -9.38 14.85
N ASP A 189 7.64 -10.07 13.89
CA ASP A 189 9.04 -9.84 13.51
C ASP A 189 9.24 -8.45 12.90
N ALA A 190 8.26 -7.97 12.12
CA ALA A 190 8.34 -6.67 11.44
C ALA A 190 8.39 -5.48 12.39
N VAL A 191 7.92 -5.59 13.61
CA VAL A 191 7.88 -4.49 14.60
C VAL A 191 8.76 -4.74 15.83
N ALA A 192 9.55 -5.82 15.83
CA ALA A 192 10.34 -6.24 16.98
C ALA A 192 11.42 -5.22 17.43
N ASP A 193 11.82 -4.32 16.53
CA ASP A 193 12.78 -3.24 16.75
C ASP A 193 12.14 -1.91 17.15
N LEU A 194 10.81 -1.85 17.28
CA LEU A 194 10.01 -0.65 17.52
C LEU A 194 9.24 -0.75 18.85
N ASP A 195 8.84 0.39 19.40
CA ASP A 195 7.97 0.47 20.58
C ASP A 195 6.50 0.23 20.19
N VAL A 196 6.21 -1.01 19.80
CA VAL A 196 4.90 -1.48 19.37
C VAL A 196 4.53 -2.72 20.17
N SER A 197 3.39 -2.71 20.85
CA SER A 197 2.86 -3.91 21.47
C SER A 197 2.13 -4.77 20.45
N VAL A 198 2.27 -6.10 20.59
CA VAL A 198 1.64 -7.06 19.67
C VAL A 198 0.85 -8.10 20.45
N GLU A 199 -0.40 -8.30 20.08
CA GLU A 199 -1.26 -9.40 20.55
C GLU A 199 -1.67 -10.26 19.37
N VAL A 200 -1.49 -11.59 19.49
CA VAL A 200 -1.89 -12.57 18.47
C VAL A 200 -3.01 -13.44 19.05
N LEU A 201 -4.20 -13.33 18.49
CA LEU A 201 -5.34 -14.15 18.85
C LEU A 201 -5.33 -15.41 17.98
N ASP A 202 -5.24 -16.58 18.62
CA ASP A 202 -5.38 -17.87 17.97
C ASP A 202 -6.87 -18.27 17.82
N GLU A 203 -7.14 -19.39 17.17
CA GLU A 203 -8.48 -19.90 16.92
C GLU A 203 -9.32 -20.10 18.20
N ASN A 204 -8.69 -20.40 19.35
CA ASN A 204 -9.39 -20.56 20.62
C ASN A 204 -9.76 -19.21 21.20
N ALA A 205 -8.82 -18.28 21.23
CA ALA A 205 -9.07 -16.91 21.68
C ALA A 205 -10.13 -16.21 20.82
N LEU A 206 -10.11 -16.44 19.49
CA LEU A 206 -11.13 -15.93 18.57
C LEU A 206 -12.52 -16.50 18.86
N ALA A 207 -12.61 -17.81 19.17
CA ALA A 207 -13.87 -18.46 19.55
C ALA A 207 -14.41 -17.93 20.88
N ASP A 208 -13.55 -17.80 21.89
CA ASP A 208 -13.91 -17.30 23.22
C ASP A 208 -14.38 -15.84 23.17
N GLN A 209 -13.82 -15.02 22.28
CA GLN A 209 -14.20 -13.62 22.10
C GLN A 209 -15.36 -13.41 21.12
N GLY A 210 -15.71 -14.40 20.28
CA GLY A 210 -16.85 -14.34 19.38
C GLY A 210 -16.55 -13.76 17.98
N PHE A 211 -15.34 -13.90 17.45
CA PHE A 211 -14.96 -13.49 16.07
C PHE A 211 -15.58 -14.44 15.03
N GLY A 212 -16.90 -14.38 14.89
CA GLY A 212 -17.65 -15.34 14.07
C GLY A 212 -17.46 -15.16 12.57
N GLY A 213 -17.16 -13.97 12.09
CA GLY A 213 -16.82 -13.70 10.69
C GLY A 213 -15.50 -14.35 10.30
N VAL A 214 -14.44 -14.11 11.09
CA VAL A 214 -13.11 -14.72 10.87
C VAL A 214 -13.17 -16.26 10.95
N LEU A 215 -13.83 -16.79 11.98
CA LEU A 215 -13.97 -18.24 12.18
C LEU A 215 -14.83 -18.89 11.09
N GLY A 216 -15.90 -18.22 10.66
CA GLY A 216 -16.79 -18.72 9.59
C GLY A 216 -16.07 -18.83 8.25
N VAL A 217 -15.23 -17.87 7.89
CA VAL A 217 -14.41 -17.93 6.67
C VAL A 217 -13.34 -19.03 6.81
N ALA A 218 -12.70 -19.14 7.97
CA ALA A 218 -11.65 -20.10 8.25
C ALA A 218 -12.12 -21.56 8.23
N GLN A 219 -13.42 -21.82 8.41
CA GLN A 219 -13.98 -23.13 8.71
C GLN A 219 -13.64 -24.21 7.67
N GLY A 220 -13.37 -23.82 6.43
CA GLY A 220 -12.97 -24.73 5.36
C GLY A 220 -11.48 -25.05 5.30
N SER A 221 -10.63 -24.25 5.96
CA SER A 221 -9.18 -24.42 5.92
C SER A 221 -8.67 -25.41 6.96
N ALA A 222 -7.60 -26.13 6.62
CA ALA A 222 -6.80 -26.90 7.58
C ALA A 222 -5.80 -26.02 8.36
N ARG A 223 -5.64 -24.75 7.97
CA ARG A 223 -4.73 -23.78 8.60
C ARG A 223 -5.56 -22.82 9.45
N PRO A 224 -5.40 -22.84 10.79
CA PRO A 224 -6.21 -22.02 11.68
C PRO A 224 -6.02 -20.51 11.46
N PRO A 225 -7.09 -19.70 11.64
CA PRO A 225 -7.02 -18.25 11.49
C PRO A 225 -6.20 -17.59 12.59
N ARG A 226 -5.82 -16.35 12.37
CA ARG A 226 -5.20 -15.45 13.36
C ARG A 226 -5.81 -14.05 13.23
N VAL A 227 -5.95 -13.37 14.35
CA VAL A 227 -6.11 -11.92 14.36
C VAL A 227 -4.91 -11.34 15.10
N VAL A 228 -4.23 -10.40 14.47
CA VAL A 228 -3.10 -9.71 15.09
C VAL A 228 -3.50 -8.28 15.37
N ARG A 229 -3.38 -7.86 16.63
CA ARG A 229 -3.51 -6.49 17.07
C ARG A 229 -2.13 -5.91 17.34
N LEU A 230 -1.79 -4.81 16.69
CA LEU A 230 -0.59 -4.03 16.96
C LEU A 230 -1.00 -2.67 17.52
N ASP A 231 -0.24 -2.13 18.47
CA ASP A 231 -0.54 -0.84 19.11
C ASP A 231 0.76 -0.05 19.29
N TYR A 232 0.90 1.03 18.53
CA TYR A 232 1.89 2.07 18.73
C TYR A 232 1.23 3.23 19.48
N ALA A 233 1.64 3.48 20.72
CA ALA A 233 1.00 4.44 21.62
C ALA A 233 2.02 5.37 22.28
N PRO A 234 2.59 6.35 21.55
CA PRO A 234 3.50 7.32 22.14
C PRO A 234 2.79 8.19 23.18
N ALA A 235 3.51 8.60 24.24
CA ALA A 235 2.93 9.34 25.37
C ALA A 235 2.33 10.70 24.97
N GLU A 236 2.87 11.30 23.90
CA GLU A 236 2.45 12.60 23.33
C GLU A 236 1.44 12.46 22.16
N ALA A 237 0.80 11.30 22.02
CA ALA A 237 -0.16 11.08 20.96
C ALA A 237 -1.31 12.11 20.98
N VAL A 238 -1.51 12.77 19.86
CA VAL A 238 -2.53 13.83 19.68
C VAL A 238 -3.80 13.32 19.03
N SER A 239 -3.75 12.14 18.41
CA SER A 239 -4.89 11.47 17.77
C SER A 239 -4.71 9.96 17.82
N HIS A 240 -5.81 9.21 17.72
CA HIS A 240 -5.82 7.75 17.62
C HIS A 240 -6.40 7.31 16.28
N ILE A 241 -5.59 6.71 15.43
CA ILE A 241 -5.97 6.14 14.14
C ILE A 241 -6.05 4.62 14.29
N ALA A 242 -7.18 4.02 13.95
CA ALA A 242 -7.29 2.57 13.86
C ALA A 242 -7.24 2.10 12.39
N LEU A 243 -6.46 1.07 12.13
CA LEU A 243 -6.30 0.44 10.81
C LEU A 243 -6.82 -0.99 10.87
N VAL A 244 -7.64 -1.40 9.92
CA VAL A 244 -8.17 -2.77 9.81
C VAL A 244 -7.79 -3.33 8.45
N GLY A 245 -7.12 -4.48 8.40
CA GLY A 245 -6.60 -5.06 7.16
C GLY A 245 -7.22 -6.42 6.83
N LYS A 246 -7.73 -6.57 5.60
CA LYS A 246 -8.08 -7.87 5.05
C LYS A 246 -6.82 -8.72 4.87
N GLY A 247 -6.81 -9.93 5.44
CA GLY A 247 -5.67 -10.83 5.45
C GLY A 247 -6.00 -12.24 4.93
N ILE A 248 -6.62 -12.35 3.76
CA ILE A 248 -6.92 -13.67 3.18
C ILE A 248 -5.67 -14.21 2.50
N THR A 249 -4.96 -15.13 3.18
CA THR A 249 -3.67 -15.66 2.73
C THR A 249 -3.77 -16.48 1.44
N PHE A 250 -4.92 -17.08 1.18
CA PHE A 250 -5.31 -17.59 -0.13
C PHE A 250 -6.83 -17.66 -0.25
N ASP A 251 -7.38 -17.11 -1.34
CA ASP A 251 -8.81 -17.10 -1.60
C ASP A 251 -9.18 -18.00 -2.78
N THR A 252 -9.86 -19.10 -2.48
CA THR A 252 -10.44 -19.99 -3.50
C THR A 252 -11.89 -19.62 -3.83
N GLY A 253 -12.50 -18.70 -3.07
CA GLY A 253 -13.94 -18.45 -3.05
C GLY A 253 -14.72 -19.39 -2.11
N GLY A 254 -14.05 -20.34 -1.44
CA GLY A 254 -14.72 -21.34 -0.63
C GLY A 254 -15.61 -22.27 -1.48
N LEU A 255 -16.84 -22.57 -1.03
CA LEU A 255 -17.78 -23.38 -1.84
C LEU A 255 -18.34 -22.60 -3.04
N SER A 256 -18.35 -21.27 -3.04
CA SER A 256 -18.60 -20.44 -4.22
C SER A 256 -17.32 -20.33 -5.06
N LEU A 257 -16.79 -21.48 -5.49
CA LEU A 257 -15.44 -21.67 -6.02
C LEU A 257 -15.15 -20.76 -7.23
N LYS A 258 -14.05 -20.04 -7.16
CA LYS A 258 -13.56 -19.21 -8.28
C LYS A 258 -13.22 -20.07 -9.50
N PRO A 259 -13.46 -19.58 -10.73
CA PRO A 259 -12.86 -20.15 -11.94
C PRO A 259 -11.33 -20.20 -11.81
N ALA A 260 -10.69 -21.25 -12.35
CA ALA A 260 -9.24 -21.47 -12.23
C ALA A 260 -8.40 -20.23 -12.63
N ALA A 261 -8.79 -19.53 -13.70
CA ALA A 261 -8.08 -18.33 -14.14
C ALA A 261 -8.17 -17.17 -13.15
N SER A 262 -9.30 -17.03 -12.44
CA SER A 262 -9.50 -16.00 -11.42
C SER A 262 -8.85 -16.35 -10.07
N MET A 263 -8.51 -17.63 -9.86
CA MET A 263 -7.84 -18.08 -8.64
C MET A 263 -6.33 -17.83 -8.68
N VAL A 264 -5.74 -17.79 -9.89
CA VAL A 264 -4.32 -17.46 -10.05
C VAL A 264 -4.07 -16.03 -9.56
N GLY A 265 -3.14 -15.90 -8.62
CA GLY A 265 -2.82 -14.59 -8.00
C GLY A 265 -3.51 -14.35 -6.66
N MET A 266 -4.50 -15.15 -6.25
CA MET A 266 -5.26 -14.95 -4.99
C MET A 266 -4.42 -15.05 -3.70
N LYS A 267 -3.13 -15.26 -3.79
CA LYS A 267 -2.16 -15.00 -2.71
C LYS A 267 -2.03 -13.50 -2.37
N PHE A 268 -2.46 -12.60 -3.28
CA PHE A 268 -2.46 -11.16 -3.05
C PHE A 268 -3.59 -10.67 -2.16
N ASP A 269 -4.53 -11.54 -1.82
CA ASP A 269 -5.76 -11.17 -1.11
C ASP A 269 -5.54 -10.82 0.38
N MET A 270 -4.30 -10.82 0.81
CA MET A 270 -3.85 -10.36 2.12
C MET A 270 -3.11 -9.01 2.08
N ALA A 271 -3.13 -8.32 0.94
CA ALA A 271 -2.43 -7.04 0.77
C ALA A 271 -2.95 -5.96 1.74
N GLY A 272 -4.23 -5.99 2.11
CA GLY A 272 -4.79 -5.09 3.13
C GLY A 272 -4.08 -5.22 4.47
N SER A 273 -3.92 -6.46 4.99
CA SER A 273 -3.17 -6.71 6.23
C SER A 273 -1.70 -6.32 6.13
N ALA A 274 -1.05 -6.60 4.99
CA ALA A 274 0.33 -6.17 4.77
C ALA A 274 0.46 -4.64 4.76
N THR A 275 -0.51 -3.93 4.17
CA THR A 275 -0.54 -2.46 4.11
C THR A 275 -0.69 -1.84 5.50
N VAL A 276 -1.64 -2.31 6.33
CA VAL A 276 -1.85 -1.74 7.66
C VAL A 276 -0.65 -1.99 8.59
N LEU A 277 -0.02 -3.17 8.49
CA LEU A 277 1.23 -3.48 9.19
C LEU A 277 2.36 -2.52 8.79
N ALA A 278 2.58 -2.36 7.49
CA ALA A 278 3.65 -1.52 6.96
C ALA A 278 3.44 -0.03 7.29
N THR A 279 2.19 0.42 7.26
CA THR A 279 1.81 1.79 7.65
C THR A 279 2.11 2.05 9.12
N LEU A 280 1.64 1.17 10.02
CA LEU A 280 1.94 1.29 11.45
C LEU A 280 3.44 1.27 11.72
N ARG A 281 4.18 0.33 11.08
CA ARG A 281 5.65 0.27 11.19
C ARG A 281 6.30 1.59 10.77
N ALA A 282 5.88 2.19 9.64
CA ALA A 282 6.44 3.45 9.16
C ALA A 282 6.16 4.60 10.14
N ILE A 283 4.93 4.72 10.64
CA ILE A 283 4.53 5.75 11.61
C ILE A 283 5.36 5.62 12.90
N ALA A 284 5.53 4.40 13.41
CA ALA A 284 6.34 4.14 14.60
C ALA A 284 7.83 4.42 14.38
N ALA A 285 8.38 4.04 13.21
CA ALA A 285 9.78 4.32 12.86
C ALA A 285 10.06 5.81 12.69
N LEU A 286 9.11 6.59 12.14
CA LEU A 286 9.15 8.06 12.05
C LEU A 286 8.87 8.74 13.41
N ARG A 287 8.43 7.99 14.43
CA ARG A 287 8.08 8.50 15.76
C ARG A 287 7.04 9.60 15.71
N LEU A 288 6.03 9.44 14.84
CA LEU A 288 4.97 10.43 14.77
C LEU A 288 4.16 10.45 16.09
N PRO A 289 3.75 11.62 16.59
CA PRO A 289 2.99 11.75 17.84
C PRO A 289 1.49 11.43 17.64
N VAL A 290 1.21 10.28 17.03
CA VAL A 290 -0.14 9.74 16.84
C VAL A 290 -0.18 8.31 17.34
N ARG A 291 -1.24 7.92 18.05
CA ARG A 291 -1.48 6.52 18.37
C ARG A 291 -2.03 5.81 17.16
N VAL A 292 -1.48 4.64 16.84
CA VAL A 292 -1.99 3.80 15.76
C VAL A 292 -2.23 2.40 16.27
N THR A 293 -3.46 1.90 16.12
CA THR A 293 -3.77 0.48 16.30
C THR A 293 -4.02 -0.18 14.95
N ALA A 294 -3.46 -1.36 14.72
CA ALA A 294 -3.70 -2.11 13.49
C ALA A 294 -4.25 -3.50 13.81
N TRP A 295 -5.36 -3.86 13.18
CA TRP A 295 -6.04 -5.14 13.27
C TRP A 295 -5.89 -5.90 11.95
N MET A 296 -5.10 -6.98 11.95
CA MET A 296 -4.91 -7.84 10.80
C MET A 296 -5.83 -9.06 10.94
N CYS A 297 -6.87 -9.16 10.09
CA CYS A 297 -7.84 -10.26 10.10
C CYS A 297 -7.38 -11.36 9.13
N ILE A 298 -6.68 -12.38 9.63
CA ILE A 298 -5.90 -13.30 8.80
C ILE A 298 -6.53 -14.70 8.77
N THR A 299 -6.85 -15.19 7.58
CA THR A 299 -7.36 -16.53 7.35
C THR A 299 -7.19 -16.98 5.89
N ASP A 300 -7.37 -18.29 5.62
CA ASP A 300 -7.62 -18.78 4.26
C ASP A 300 -9.13 -18.89 4.00
N ASN A 301 -9.53 -18.82 2.74
CA ASN A 301 -10.87 -19.19 2.29
C ASN A 301 -10.79 -20.43 1.39
N MET A 302 -11.08 -21.60 1.95
CA MET A 302 -10.86 -22.90 1.30
C MET A 302 -12.15 -23.74 1.24
N PRO A 303 -12.38 -24.52 0.15
CA PRO A 303 -13.46 -25.47 0.08
C PRO A 303 -13.11 -26.78 0.81
N SER A 304 -14.02 -27.26 1.64
CA SER A 304 -13.90 -28.58 2.28
C SER A 304 -15.26 -29.09 2.75
N GLY A 305 -15.31 -30.28 3.35
CA GLY A 305 -16.52 -30.83 3.94
C GLY A 305 -17.01 -30.05 5.17
N SER A 306 -16.16 -29.24 5.79
CA SER A 306 -16.49 -28.38 6.94
C SER A 306 -16.72 -26.91 6.58
N ALA A 307 -16.47 -26.49 5.33
CA ALA A 307 -16.58 -25.09 4.92
C ALA A 307 -18.00 -24.52 5.11
N THR A 308 -18.07 -23.24 5.40
CA THR A 308 -19.31 -22.46 5.41
C THR A 308 -20.02 -22.59 4.06
N ARG A 309 -21.34 -22.79 4.08
CA ARG A 309 -22.18 -23.03 2.90
C ARG A 309 -22.97 -21.78 2.55
N PRO A 310 -23.25 -21.53 1.28
CA PRO A 310 -24.30 -20.58 0.93
C PRO A 310 -25.62 -20.91 1.62
N GLY A 311 -26.17 -19.93 2.38
CA GLY A 311 -27.35 -20.08 3.23
C GLY A 311 -27.04 -20.31 4.73
N ASP A 312 -25.77 -20.55 5.11
CA ASP A 312 -25.39 -20.56 6.52
C ASP A 312 -25.45 -19.14 7.11
N VAL A 313 -25.72 -19.04 8.40
CA VAL A 313 -25.76 -17.76 9.13
C VAL A 313 -24.60 -17.69 10.11
N LEU A 314 -23.81 -16.63 10.00
CA LEU A 314 -22.72 -16.33 10.93
C LEU A 314 -23.17 -15.28 11.96
N ARG A 315 -22.68 -15.42 13.19
CA ARG A 315 -22.87 -14.39 14.23
C ARG A 315 -21.56 -13.62 14.39
N MET A 316 -21.59 -12.34 14.06
CA MET A 316 -20.43 -11.46 14.07
C MET A 316 -20.04 -11.04 15.51
N LEU A 317 -18.91 -10.40 15.66
CA LEU A 317 -18.32 -10.02 16.95
C LEU A 317 -19.20 -9.10 17.80
N ASP A 318 -20.07 -8.30 17.20
CA ASP A 318 -21.05 -7.44 17.89
C ASP A 318 -22.38 -8.15 18.18
N GLY A 319 -22.54 -9.38 17.69
CA GLY A 319 -23.76 -10.19 17.84
C GLY A 319 -24.73 -10.11 16.67
N GLN A 320 -24.54 -9.19 15.71
CA GLN A 320 -25.31 -9.17 14.46
C GLN A 320 -25.14 -10.47 13.69
N THR A 321 -26.13 -10.85 12.91
CA THR A 321 -26.15 -12.08 12.13
C THR A 321 -26.08 -11.80 10.63
N VAL A 322 -25.27 -12.56 9.92
CA VAL A 322 -25.08 -12.42 8.46
C VAL A 322 -25.40 -13.74 7.78
N GLU A 323 -26.37 -13.74 6.88
CA GLU A 323 -26.61 -14.84 5.95
C GLU A 323 -25.58 -14.81 4.84
N VAL A 324 -24.77 -15.86 4.72
CA VAL A 324 -23.73 -15.99 3.73
C VAL A 324 -24.32 -16.55 2.44
N LEU A 325 -24.66 -15.71 1.49
CA LEU A 325 -25.15 -16.16 0.17
C LEU A 325 -24.03 -16.47 -0.82
N ASN A 326 -22.86 -15.86 -0.62
CA ASN A 326 -21.69 -16.06 -1.46
C ASN A 326 -20.43 -16.19 -0.59
N THR A 327 -19.82 -17.34 -0.56
CA THR A 327 -18.59 -17.56 0.21
C THR A 327 -17.34 -16.92 -0.43
N ASP A 328 -17.43 -16.40 -1.66
CA ASP A 328 -16.42 -15.59 -2.36
C ASP A 328 -16.55 -14.06 -2.02
N ALA A 329 -17.44 -13.73 -1.10
CA ALA A 329 -17.56 -12.41 -0.48
C ALA A 329 -17.15 -12.50 1.01
N GLU A 330 -16.03 -13.15 1.28
CA GLU A 330 -15.47 -13.47 2.59
C GLU A 330 -14.74 -12.31 3.24
N GLY A 331 -14.09 -11.46 2.43
CA GLY A 331 -13.27 -10.35 2.91
C GLY A 331 -14.04 -9.39 3.81
N ARG A 332 -15.29 -9.08 3.45
CA ARG A 332 -16.15 -8.22 4.26
C ARG A 332 -16.58 -8.86 5.58
N LEU A 333 -16.62 -10.20 5.65
CA LEU A 333 -16.94 -10.94 6.88
C LEU A 333 -15.80 -10.82 7.90
N VAL A 334 -14.56 -11.00 7.47
CA VAL A 334 -13.40 -10.85 8.36
C VAL A 334 -13.19 -9.40 8.78
N LEU A 335 -13.42 -8.44 7.85
CA LEU A 335 -13.34 -7.02 8.15
C LEU A 335 -14.43 -6.55 9.12
N ALA A 336 -15.64 -7.11 9.05
CA ALA A 336 -16.71 -6.80 9.99
C ALA A 336 -16.28 -7.03 11.45
N ASP A 337 -15.70 -8.19 11.75
CA ASP A 337 -15.16 -8.45 13.10
C ASP A 337 -14.03 -7.48 13.45
N GLY A 338 -13.13 -7.19 12.50
CA GLY A 338 -12.03 -6.25 12.70
C GLY A 338 -12.52 -4.82 12.97
N LEU A 339 -13.54 -4.35 12.25
CA LEU A 339 -14.15 -3.03 12.43
C LEU A 339 -14.82 -2.91 13.81
N VAL A 340 -15.52 -3.96 14.25
CA VAL A 340 -16.11 -4.01 15.60
C VAL A 340 -15.01 -3.97 16.65
N ALA A 341 -13.94 -4.76 16.50
CA ALA A 341 -12.82 -4.78 17.42
C ALA A 341 -12.12 -3.41 17.53
N ALA A 342 -11.83 -2.78 16.38
CA ALA A 342 -11.25 -1.45 16.32
C ALA A 342 -12.16 -0.38 16.93
N SER A 343 -13.45 -0.44 16.67
CA SER A 343 -14.44 0.51 17.20
C SER A 343 -14.54 0.49 18.74
N ARG A 344 -14.30 -0.67 19.37
CA ARG A 344 -14.28 -0.79 20.83
C ARG A 344 -13.18 0.02 21.51
N GLU A 345 -12.11 0.36 20.76
CA GLU A 345 -11.01 1.20 21.23
C GLU A 345 -11.29 2.70 21.13
N LYS A 346 -12.44 3.09 20.56
CA LYS A 346 -12.87 4.50 20.40
C LYS A 346 -11.82 5.38 19.72
N PRO A 347 -11.28 5.01 18.54
CA PRO A 347 -10.36 5.86 17.81
C PRO A 347 -11.06 7.11 17.25
N ASP A 348 -10.26 8.11 16.88
CA ASP A 348 -10.77 9.33 16.22
C ASP A 348 -11.18 9.05 14.77
N VAL A 349 -10.53 8.06 14.12
CA VAL A 349 -10.86 7.60 12.78
C VAL A 349 -10.46 6.13 12.58
N ILE A 350 -11.25 5.41 11.80
CA ILE A 350 -10.97 4.03 11.38
C ILE A 350 -10.74 4.00 9.88
N PHE A 351 -9.66 3.37 9.45
CA PHE A 351 -9.45 2.95 8.05
C PHE A 351 -9.55 1.45 7.96
N ASP A 352 -10.27 0.93 6.97
CA ASP A 352 -10.06 -0.44 6.56
C ASP A 352 -9.48 -0.51 5.15
N VAL A 353 -8.58 -1.48 4.94
CA VAL A 353 -7.83 -1.65 3.69
C VAL A 353 -8.04 -3.08 3.19
N ALA A 354 -8.56 -3.22 1.98
CA ALA A 354 -8.89 -4.52 1.45
C ALA A 354 -8.82 -4.62 -0.07
N THR A 355 -8.35 -5.75 -0.56
CA THR A 355 -8.58 -6.25 -1.92
C THR A 355 -10.00 -6.81 -1.99
N LEU A 356 -11.01 -5.90 -1.97
CA LEU A 356 -12.36 -6.33 -1.59
C LEU A 356 -13.23 -6.73 -2.77
N THR A 357 -13.23 -5.92 -3.84
CA THR A 357 -14.23 -6.14 -4.89
C THR A 357 -13.64 -6.18 -6.30
N GLY A 358 -14.10 -7.15 -7.11
CA GLY A 358 -13.85 -7.09 -8.55
C GLY A 358 -14.57 -5.92 -9.25
N ALA A 359 -15.59 -5.35 -8.62
CA ALA A 359 -16.33 -4.21 -9.16
C ALA A 359 -15.49 -2.94 -9.22
N ILE A 360 -14.56 -2.74 -8.29
CA ILE A 360 -13.67 -1.57 -8.29
C ILE A 360 -12.73 -1.56 -9.49
N LEU A 361 -12.26 -2.73 -9.95
CA LEU A 361 -11.44 -2.83 -11.16
C LEU A 361 -12.20 -2.39 -12.39
N VAL A 362 -13.50 -2.70 -12.46
CA VAL A 362 -14.36 -2.28 -13.57
C VAL A 362 -14.62 -0.78 -13.53
N ALA A 363 -14.78 -0.22 -12.32
CA ALA A 363 -15.07 1.20 -12.14
C ALA A 363 -13.83 2.08 -12.34
N LEU A 364 -12.70 1.73 -11.71
CA LEU A 364 -11.52 2.62 -11.59
C LEU A 364 -10.25 2.07 -12.25
N GLY A 365 -10.27 0.83 -12.77
CA GLY A 365 -9.11 0.19 -13.39
C GLY A 365 -8.07 -0.29 -12.37
N HIS A 366 -6.79 -0.31 -12.79
CA HIS A 366 -5.72 -1.01 -12.07
C HIS A 366 -4.74 -0.08 -11.33
N ARG A 367 -5.08 1.19 -11.13
CA ARG A 367 -4.17 2.15 -10.47
C ARG A 367 -4.83 2.99 -9.39
N HIS A 368 -6.16 3.16 -9.44
CA HIS A 368 -6.89 3.96 -8.46
C HIS A 368 -7.39 3.08 -7.32
N THR A 369 -7.20 3.57 -6.12
CA THR A 369 -7.87 3.04 -4.93
C THR A 369 -9.29 3.61 -4.87
N GLY A 370 -10.28 2.75 -4.63
CA GLY A 370 -11.64 3.20 -4.35
C GLY A 370 -11.76 3.62 -2.88
N VAL A 371 -12.36 4.79 -2.65
CA VAL A 371 -12.50 5.37 -1.31
C VAL A 371 -13.98 5.54 -0.99
N MET A 372 -14.43 5.00 0.13
CA MET A 372 -15.82 5.14 0.62
C MET A 372 -15.81 5.40 2.12
N GLY A 373 -16.83 6.04 2.66
CA GLY A 373 -16.91 6.32 4.10
C GLY A 373 -17.70 7.59 4.40
N GLU A 374 -17.45 8.18 5.56
CA GLU A 374 -18.00 9.48 5.95
C GLU A 374 -17.33 10.60 5.17
N ASP A 375 -18.12 11.54 4.65
CA ASP A 375 -17.71 12.57 3.71
C ASP A 375 -16.48 13.38 4.17
N ASP A 376 -16.45 13.82 5.43
CA ASP A 376 -15.36 14.63 5.98
C ASP A 376 -14.05 13.79 6.08
N ALA A 377 -14.14 12.57 6.58
CA ALA A 377 -12.98 11.67 6.70
C ALA A 377 -12.44 11.25 5.31
N VAL A 378 -13.34 11.02 4.34
CA VAL A 378 -12.97 10.75 2.95
C VAL A 378 -12.25 11.95 2.34
N ALA A 379 -12.76 13.18 2.53
CA ALA A 379 -12.14 14.40 2.00
C ALA A 379 -10.72 14.62 2.58
N GLU A 380 -10.55 14.40 3.88
CA GLU A 380 -9.26 14.47 4.55
C GLU A 380 -8.27 13.43 4.01
N TYR A 381 -8.71 12.17 3.86
CA TYR A 381 -7.87 11.14 3.26
C TYR A 381 -7.48 11.44 1.80
N LEU A 382 -8.41 11.97 0.99
CA LEU A 382 -8.11 12.34 -0.40
C LEU A 382 -7.05 13.44 -0.48
N THR A 383 -7.04 14.40 0.45
CA THR A 383 -5.97 15.40 0.58
C THR A 383 -4.62 14.76 0.90
N ALA A 384 -4.59 13.79 1.80
CA ALA A 384 -3.37 13.04 2.11
C ALA A 384 -2.89 12.18 0.93
N ALA A 385 -3.82 11.58 0.17
CA ALA A 385 -3.51 10.81 -1.03
C ALA A 385 -2.91 11.71 -2.14
N GLU A 386 -3.44 12.93 -2.33
CA GLU A 386 -2.89 13.92 -3.24
C GLU A 386 -1.47 14.34 -2.81
N THR A 387 -1.26 14.61 -1.53
CA THR A 387 0.07 14.94 -0.97
C THR A 387 1.08 13.83 -1.20
N ALA A 388 0.65 12.57 -1.12
CA ALA A 388 1.48 11.39 -1.35
C ALA A 388 1.62 11.02 -2.84
N ASP A 389 0.95 11.70 -3.77
CA ASP A 389 0.81 11.31 -5.17
C ASP A 389 0.33 9.85 -5.34
N GLU A 390 -0.66 9.44 -4.54
CA GLU A 390 -1.35 8.16 -4.69
C GLU A 390 -2.74 8.38 -5.29
N LEU A 391 -3.03 7.62 -6.36
CA LEU A 391 -4.29 7.76 -7.07
C LEU A 391 -5.44 7.16 -6.26
N ALA A 392 -6.37 8.00 -5.83
CA ALA A 392 -7.56 7.63 -5.09
C ALA A 392 -8.80 8.30 -5.71
N TRP A 393 -9.95 7.64 -5.62
CA TRP A 393 -11.20 8.17 -6.15
C TRP A 393 -12.38 7.83 -5.24
N PRO A 394 -13.21 8.81 -4.84
CA PRO A 394 -14.34 8.56 -3.96
C PRO A 394 -15.51 7.91 -4.69
N LEU A 395 -16.16 6.97 -4.02
CA LEU A 395 -17.44 6.38 -4.43
C LEU A 395 -18.49 6.64 -3.34
N PRO A 396 -19.76 6.87 -3.70
CA PRO A 396 -20.81 7.13 -2.73
C PRO A 396 -21.23 5.87 -1.98
N LEU A 397 -21.83 6.05 -0.79
CA LEU A 397 -22.59 5.04 -0.06
C LEU A 397 -24.07 5.46 -0.06
N PRO A 398 -24.83 5.14 -1.12
CA PRO A 398 -26.17 5.69 -1.32
C PRO A 398 -27.22 4.97 -0.45
N GLU A 399 -28.00 5.73 0.31
CA GLU A 399 -29.05 5.23 1.20
C GLU A 399 -30.08 4.33 0.49
N TYR A 400 -30.38 4.60 -0.78
CA TYR A 400 -31.34 3.79 -1.55
C TYR A 400 -30.91 2.32 -1.77
N MET A 401 -29.63 1.99 -1.52
CA MET A 401 -29.12 0.62 -1.60
C MET A 401 -29.14 -0.13 -0.25
N GLU A 402 -29.44 0.53 0.85
CA GLU A 402 -29.47 -0.07 2.19
C GLU A 402 -30.39 -1.29 2.27
N ASP A 403 -31.59 -1.21 1.68
CA ASP A 403 -32.56 -2.31 1.67
C ASP A 403 -32.04 -3.55 0.91
N SER A 404 -31.01 -3.38 0.08
CA SER A 404 -30.40 -4.50 -0.64
C SER A 404 -29.56 -5.43 0.25
N LEU A 405 -29.27 -5.00 1.47
CA LEU A 405 -28.57 -5.79 2.49
C LEU A 405 -29.51 -6.72 3.27
N ASP A 406 -30.83 -6.53 3.20
CA ASP A 406 -31.78 -7.24 4.04
C ASP A 406 -31.79 -8.73 3.77
N SER A 407 -31.83 -9.54 4.86
CA SER A 407 -32.02 -10.99 4.82
C SER A 407 -33.38 -11.38 5.36
N PRO A 408 -34.05 -12.39 4.81
CA PRO A 408 -35.30 -12.90 5.38
C PRO A 408 -35.11 -13.70 6.68
N ILE A 409 -33.88 -14.08 7.05
CA ILE A 409 -33.58 -14.97 8.18
C ILE A 409 -32.47 -14.49 9.11
N ALA A 410 -31.75 -13.44 8.72
CA ALA A 410 -30.65 -12.85 9.49
C ALA A 410 -30.79 -11.31 9.47
N ASP A 411 -29.90 -10.59 10.14
CA ASP A 411 -29.91 -9.12 10.12
C ASP A 411 -29.50 -8.56 8.75
N MET A 412 -28.68 -9.29 8.00
CA MET A 412 -28.26 -8.90 6.64
C MET A 412 -27.70 -10.07 5.83
N ILE A 413 -27.50 -9.82 4.51
CA ILE A 413 -26.80 -10.74 3.59
C ILE A 413 -25.38 -10.23 3.29
N ASN A 414 -24.44 -11.14 3.01
CA ASN A 414 -23.08 -10.75 2.61
C ASN A 414 -22.93 -10.42 1.10
N ALA A 415 -23.87 -10.82 0.27
CA ALA A 415 -23.81 -10.59 -1.17
C ALA A 415 -25.20 -10.57 -1.80
N ASN A 416 -25.43 -9.65 -2.73
CA ASN A 416 -26.63 -9.65 -3.57
C ASN A 416 -26.42 -10.58 -4.78
N MET A 417 -27.08 -11.75 -4.77
CA MET A 417 -26.94 -12.75 -5.83
C MET A 417 -27.78 -12.41 -7.07
N GLY A 418 -28.75 -11.53 -6.96
CA GLY A 418 -29.65 -11.16 -8.04
C GLY A 418 -29.13 -10.00 -8.91
N ASP A 419 -28.30 -9.14 -8.36
CA ASP A 419 -27.78 -7.95 -9.02
C ASP A 419 -26.31 -7.72 -8.66
N ARG A 420 -25.46 -7.50 -9.69
CA ARG A 420 -24.04 -7.17 -9.51
C ARG A 420 -23.74 -5.68 -9.63
N ALA A 421 -24.75 -4.86 -9.93
CA ALA A 421 -24.58 -3.42 -10.04
C ALA A 421 -24.18 -2.83 -8.68
N GLY A 422 -23.29 -1.86 -8.69
CA GLY A 422 -22.84 -1.19 -7.46
C GLY A 422 -22.11 -2.08 -6.45
N GLY A 423 -21.46 -3.16 -6.90
CA GLY A 423 -20.88 -4.16 -5.99
C GLY A 423 -19.88 -3.61 -4.97
N SER A 424 -19.11 -2.57 -5.29
CA SER A 424 -18.22 -1.89 -4.33
C SER A 424 -19.03 -1.08 -3.31
N MET A 425 -20.07 -0.37 -3.76
CA MET A 425 -20.96 0.39 -2.85
C MET A 425 -21.73 -0.54 -1.90
N PHE A 426 -22.22 -1.68 -2.41
CA PHE A 426 -22.84 -2.71 -1.56
C PHE A 426 -21.89 -3.21 -0.48
N ALA A 427 -20.62 -3.46 -0.85
CA ALA A 427 -19.60 -3.90 0.10
C ALA A 427 -19.32 -2.80 1.15
N GLY A 428 -19.22 -1.54 0.73
CA GLY A 428 -19.04 -0.41 1.64
C GLY A 428 -20.20 -0.25 2.61
N LEU A 429 -21.45 -0.31 2.14
CA LEU A 429 -22.65 -0.27 2.99
C LEU A 429 -22.68 -1.43 3.99
N PHE A 430 -22.31 -2.64 3.56
CA PHE A 430 -22.17 -3.78 4.46
C PHE A 430 -21.17 -3.48 5.59
N LEU A 431 -19.97 -3.00 5.26
CA LEU A 431 -18.91 -2.68 6.24
C LEU A 431 -19.34 -1.57 7.20
N GLN A 432 -20.02 -0.54 6.70
CA GLN A 432 -20.51 0.59 7.50
C GLN A 432 -21.41 0.13 8.67
N ARG A 433 -22.15 -0.97 8.51
CA ARG A 433 -23.01 -1.55 9.57
C ARG A 433 -22.23 -2.02 10.80
N PHE A 434 -20.91 -2.29 10.65
CA PHE A 434 -20.02 -2.78 11.70
C PHE A 434 -19.11 -1.69 12.29
N VAL A 435 -19.18 -0.48 11.79
CA VAL A 435 -18.50 0.67 12.38
C VAL A 435 -19.25 1.15 13.61
N GLY A 436 -18.57 1.16 14.75
CA GLY A 436 -19.14 1.58 16.02
C GLY A 436 -19.45 3.07 16.09
N ARG A 437 -20.15 3.45 17.16
CA ARG A 437 -20.51 4.84 17.44
C ARG A 437 -19.60 5.46 18.49
N ILE A 438 -19.46 6.78 18.48
CA ILE A 438 -18.61 7.53 19.41
C ILE A 438 -19.07 7.28 20.86
N ASP A 439 -20.35 7.55 21.18
CA ASP A 439 -20.91 7.44 22.52
C ASP A 439 -22.36 6.91 22.49
N GLY A 440 -22.51 5.59 22.57
CA GLY A 440 -23.85 4.97 22.62
C GLY A 440 -24.65 5.08 21.31
N ASP A 441 -25.86 4.53 21.32
CA ASP A 441 -26.63 4.25 20.09
C ASP A 441 -27.14 5.49 19.34
N ASP A 442 -27.31 6.61 20.02
CA ASP A 442 -27.81 7.86 19.44
C ASP A 442 -26.70 8.81 18.95
N SER A 443 -25.43 8.46 19.15
CA SER A 443 -24.30 9.28 18.70
C SER A 443 -23.93 9.01 17.23
N PRO A 444 -23.17 9.91 16.58
CA PRO A 444 -22.59 9.62 15.26
C PRO A 444 -21.70 8.38 15.28
N ARG A 445 -21.54 7.76 14.12
CA ARG A 445 -20.50 6.74 13.95
C ARG A 445 -19.12 7.34 14.14
N ILE A 446 -18.16 6.51 14.53
CA ILE A 446 -16.74 6.86 14.46
C ILE A 446 -16.43 7.18 12.99
N PRO A 447 -15.72 8.29 12.69
CA PRO A 447 -15.28 8.60 11.33
C PRO A 447 -14.58 7.38 10.71
N TRP A 448 -14.98 7.01 9.49
CA TRP A 448 -14.51 5.78 8.85
C TRP A 448 -14.25 5.97 7.35
N VAL A 449 -13.21 5.33 6.87
CA VAL A 449 -12.82 5.29 5.46
C VAL A 449 -12.48 3.87 5.06
N HIS A 450 -13.17 3.34 4.07
CA HIS A 450 -12.86 2.09 3.38
C HIS A 450 -11.98 2.36 2.16
N LEU A 451 -10.87 1.63 2.07
CA LEU A 451 -9.94 1.66 0.94
C LEU A 451 -9.98 0.33 0.17
N ASP A 452 -10.73 0.32 -0.94
CA ASP A 452 -10.76 -0.84 -1.85
C ASP A 452 -9.55 -0.80 -2.78
N ILE A 453 -8.52 -1.59 -2.44
CA ILE A 453 -7.26 -1.67 -3.16
C ILE A 453 -7.19 -2.85 -4.15
N ALA A 454 -8.30 -3.51 -4.45
CA ALA A 454 -8.29 -4.65 -5.37
C ALA A 454 -7.72 -4.31 -6.75
N GLY A 455 -7.89 -3.06 -7.21
CA GLY A 455 -7.29 -2.58 -8.47
C GLY A 455 -5.84 -2.10 -8.31
N SER A 456 -5.51 -1.43 -7.20
CA SER A 456 -4.23 -0.72 -7.03
C SER A 456 -3.13 -1.54 -6.32
N SER A 457 -3.48 -2.62 -5.62
CA SER A 457 -2.54 -3.45 -4.86
C SER A 457 -1.54 -4.23 -5.72
N GLU A 458 -1.85 -4.46 -7.00
CA GLU A 458 -1.00 -5.22 -7.92
C GLU A 458 -0.88 -4.55 -9.28
N ASN A 459 0.36 -4.50 -9.81
CA ASN A 459 0.61 -4.18 -11.21
C ASN A 459 0.75 -5.45 -12.04
N GLY A 460 -0.31 -5.86 -12.74
CA GLY A 460 -0.30 -6.98 -13.68
C GLY A 460 0.36 -6.67 -15.04
N SER A 461 0.64 -5.39 -15.33
CA SER A 461 1.13 -4.86 -16.60
C SER A 461 2.65 -4.66 -16.62
N ALA A 462 3.15 -3.93 -17.63
CA ALA A 462 4.54 -3.50 -17.69
C ALA A 462 4.90 -2.58 -16.51
N PRO A 463 6.13 -2.63 -16.01
CA PRO A 463 6.62 -1.69 -15.00
C PRO A 463 6.52 -0.23 -15.45
N TYR A 464 6.25 0.67 -14.49
CA TYR A 464 6.23 2.12 -14.72
C TYR A 464 6.81 2.84 -13.50
N GLY A 465 7.40 4.01 -13.68
CA GLY A 465 8.02 4.79 -12.61
C GLY A 465 8.88 3.91 -11.68
N PHE A 466 8.59 3.95 -10.40
CA PHE A 466 9.19 3.08 -9.38
C PHE A 466 8.47 1.73 -9.22
N THR A 467 7.33 1.53 -9.88
CA THR A 467 6.49 0.34 -9.68
C THR A 467 6.92 -0.79 -10.62
N ASP A 468 7.29 -1.93 -10.04
CA ASP A 468 7.53 -3.18 -10.77
C ASP A 468 6.21 -3.90 -11.10
N LYS A 469 6.31 -5.00 -11.86
CA LYS A 469 5.23 -5.98 -11.96
C LYS A 469 5.08 -6.72 -10.63
N GLY A 470 3.85 -6.90 -10.15
CA GLY A 470 3.51 -7.52 -8.86
C GLY A 470 2.99 -6.50 -7.85
N ALA A 471 3.16 -6.78 -6.57
CA ALA A 471 2.65 -5.94 -5.49
C ALA A 471 3.18 -4.50 -5.55
N THR A 472 2.30 -3.52 -5.30
CA THR A 472 2.60 -2.09 -5.43
C THR A 472 2.94 -1.41 -4.11
N GLY A 473 2.29 -1.80 -3.01
CA GLY A 473 2.28 -1.10 -1.73
C GLY A 473 1.35 0.13 -1.73
N ALA A 474 0.32 0.12 -2.58
CA ALA A 474 -0.67 1.19 -2.62
C ALA A 474 -1.24 1.52 -1.24
N THR A 475 -1.54 2.78 -1.02
CA THR A 475 -2.11 3.40 0.20
C THR A 475 -1.19 3.50 1.41
N VAL A 476 -0.01 2.88 1.42
CA VAL A 476 0.96 3.04 2.52
C VAL A 476 1.38 4.51 2.66
N ARG A 477 1.73 5.15 1.56
CA ARG A 477 2.25 6.54 1.57
C ARG A 477 1.16 7.54 1.96
N SER A 478 -0.05 7.36 1.45
CA SER A 478 -1.19 8.22 1.78
C SER A 478 -1.65 8.07 3.24
N LEU A 479 -1.64 6.85 3.79
CA LEU A 479 -1.96 6.64 5.20
C LEU A 479 -0.88 7.21 6.14
N VAL A 480 0.40 7.16 5.75
CA VAL A 480 1.47 7.83 6.51
C VAL A 480 1.33 9.35 6.40
N ALA A 481 1.05 9.89 5.20
CA ALA A 481 0.81 11.33 5.01
C ALA A 481 -0.41 11.83 5.81
N PHE A 482 -1.47 11.01 5.92
CA PHE A 482 -2.61 11.30 6.78
C PHE A 482 -2.20 11.42 8.26
N ALA A 483 -1.36 10.48 8.73
CA ALA A 483 -0.86 10.51 10.10
C ALA A 483 0.07 11.70 10.36
N GLU A 484 0.91 12.08 9.38
CA GLU A 484 1.75 13.28 9.42
C GLU A 484 0.91 14.55 9.54
N ALA A 485 -0.15 14.68 8.72
CA ALA A 485 -1.07 15.83 8.78
C ALA A 485 -1.76 15.96 10.15
N ARG A 486 -2.25 14.84 10.72
CA ARG A 486 -2.84 14.83 12.07
C ARG A 486 -1.84 15.23 13.16
N ALA A 487 -0.56 14.85 13.02
CA ALA A 487 0.49 15.25 13.94
C ALA A 487 0.83 16.74 13.85
N GLU A 488 0.65 17.37 12.69
CA GLU A 488 0.93 18.80 12.45
C GLU A 488 -0.21 19.71 12.94
N GLU A 489 -1.48 19.31 12.73
CA GLU A 489 -2.66 20.08 13.15
C GLU A 489 -2.73 20.33 14.67
N ALA A 490 -2.09 19.49 15.46
CA ALA A 490 -2.09 19.57 16.92
C ALA A 490 -0.93 20.41 17.49
N ARG A 491 -0.02 20.91 16.64
CA ARG A 491 1.09 21.81 17.02
C ARG A 491 0.71 23.27 16.93
#